data_8c4268c1d04867f5dba64fb7f9da52d0
#
_entry.id   8c4268c1d04867f5dba64fb7f9da52d0
#
_cell.length_a   1.000
_cell.length_b   1.000
_cell.length_c   1.000
_cell.angle_alpha   90.00
_cell.angle_beta   90.00
_cell.angle_gamma   90.00
#
_symmetry.space_group_name_H-M   'P 1'
#
loop_
_entity.id
_entity.type
_entity.pdbx_description
1 polymer ?
#
loop_
_entity_poly.entity_id
_entity_poly.type
_entity_poly.pdbx_seq_one_letter_code
_entity_poly.pdbx_strand_id
1 'polypeptide(L)'
;MRLLLISAMKKASLLCMIFISVSLFSGCVTSQQPQITPPGFDPAGYKTLRIDARKLQIIENWQMPMEPPYIEHTLEPTMSGFIVEWASRVLIPVGGSGELILNISKASVTVSELPKSADLASLFKNQQESKVRAEVKARLMWIQPIGDRH
;
A
#
# COMPACT_ATOMS: atom_id res chain seq x y z
N MET A 1 -28.13 -27.55 -63.25
CA MET A 1 -26.81 -27.37 -62.66
C MET A 1 -26.57 -25.98 -62.00
N ARG A 2 -27.15 -24.89 -62.49
CA ARG A 2 -26.99 -23.54 -61.94
C ARG A 2 -27.75 -23.29 -60.64
N LEU A 3 -28.88 -23.94 -60.36
CA LEU A 3 -29.66 -23.73 -59.11
C LEU A 3 -29.02 -24.30 -57.84
N LEU A 4 -28.29 -25.41 -57.99
CA LEU A 4 -27.59 -26.05 -56.86
C LEU A 4 -26.40 -25.22 -56.34
N LEU A 5 -25.70 -24.52 -57.26
CA LEU A 5 -24.58 -23.64 -56.89
C LEU A 5 -25.02 -22.40 -56.12
N ILE A 6 -26.17 -21.81 -56.44
CA ILE A 6 -26.72 -20.63 -55.77
C ILE A 6 -27.17 -20.99 -54.32
N SER A 7 -27.71 -22.20 -54.12
CA SER A 7 -28.10 -22.66 -52.78
C SER A 7 -26.90 -22.92 -51.87
N ALA A 8 -25.80 -23.46 -52.41
CA ALA A 8 -24.56 -23.70 -51.70
C ALA A 8 -23.87 -22.38 -51.28
N MET A 9 -23.84 -21.38 -52.14
CA MET A 9 -23.27 -20.06 -51.84
C MET A 9 -24.04 -19.31 -50.75
N LYS A 10 -25.38 -19.39 -50.74
CA LYS A 10 -26.19 -18.76 -49.66
C LYS A 10 -25.96 -19.40 -48.31
N LYS A 11 -25.79 -20.72 -48.23
CA LYS A 11 -25.50 -21.44 -46.98
C LYS A 11 -24.09 -21.11 -46.47
N ALA A 12 -23.09 -21.00 -47.33
CA ALA A 12 -21.73 -20.62 -46.98
C ALA A 12 -21.67 -19.17 -46.45
N SER A 13 -22.40 -18.25 -47.07
CA SER A 13 -22.48 -16.85 -46.63
C SER A 13 -23.17 -16.71 -45.25
N LEU A 14 -24.21 -17.49 -44.99
CA LEU A 14 -24.90 -17.48 -43.69
C LEU A 14 -24.03 -18.04 -42.58
N LEU A 15 -23.25 -19.08 -42.84
CA LEU A 15 -22.30 -19.65 -41.87
C LEU A 15 -21.17 -18.68 -41.51
N CYS A 16 -20.66 -17.94 -42.51
CA CYS A 16 -19.61 -16.93 -42.30
C CYS A 16 -20.09 -15.76 -41.43
N MET A 17 -21.34 -15.30 -41.62
CA MET A 17 -21.94 -14.26 -40.80
C MET A 17 -22.12 -14.66 -39.33
N ILE A 18 -22.45 -15.94 -39.05
CA ILE A 18 -22.61 -16.44 -37.69
C ILE A 18 -21.25 -16.52 -36.99
N PHE A 19 -20.16 -16.87 -37.69
CA PHE A 19 -18.82 -16.93 -37.12
C PHE A 19 -18.25 -15.55 -36.75
N ILE A 20 -18.59 -14.50 -37.50
CA ILE A 20 -18.12 -13.12 -37.24
C ILE A 20 -18.82 -12.52 -36.00
N SER A 21 -20.06 -12.90 -35.70
CA SER A 21 -20.80 -12.36 -34.58
C SER A 21 -20.37 -12.91 -33.22
N VAL A 22 -19.68 -14.07 -33.19
CA VAL A 22 -19.20 -14.68 -31.93
C VAL A 22 -17.87 -14.08 -31.44
N SER A 23 -17.11 -13.42 -32.31
CA SER A 23 -15.78 -12.88 -32.02
C SER A 23 -15.80 -11.54 -31.23
N LEU A 24 -16.96 -10.90 -31.04
CA LEU A 24 -17.05 -9.57 -30.43
C LEU A 24 -17.29 -9.56 -28.93
N PHE A 25 -17.38 -10.73 -28.27
CA PHE A 25 -17.59 -10.82 -26.82
C PHE A 25 -16.32 -11.13 -26.00
N SER A 26 -15.14 -10.90 -26.57
CA SER A 26 -13.90 -10.89 -25.76
C SER A 26 -13.82 -9.60 -24.95
N GLY A 27 -14.78 -9.41 -24.02
CA GLY A 27 -14.71 -8.40 -23.00
C GLY A 27 -13.57 -8.77 -22.05
N CYS A 28 -12.45 -8.06 -22.14
CA CYS A 28 -11.46 -8.05 -21.04
C CYS A 28 -12.16 -7.57 -19.79
N VAL A 29 -12.50 -8.47 -18.88
CA VAL A 29 -12.82 -8.12 -17.51
C VAL A 29 -11.52 -7.68 -16.88
N THR A 30 -11.21 -6.39 -16.99
CA THR A 30 -10.18 -5.76 -16.16
C THR A 30 -10.75 -5.76 -14.76
N SER A 31 -10.31 -6.70 -13.92
CA SER A 31 -10.55 -6.62 -12.49
C SER A 31 -9.81 -5.38 -12.00
N GLN A 32 -10.53 -4.26 -11.89
CA GLN A 32 -10.04 -3.11 -11.16
C GLN A 32 -9.92 -3.56 -9.69
N GLN A 33 -8.73 -3.97 -9.33
CA GLN A 33 -8.38 -4.12 -7.93
C GLN A 33 -8.60 -2.76 -7.28
N PRO A 34 -9.44 -2.64 -6.23
CA PRO A 34 -9.68 -1.37 -5.58
C PRO A 34 -8.31 -0.83 -5.12
N GLN A 35 -7.86 0.25 -5.74
CA GLN A 35 -6.71 1.01 -5.22
C GLN A 35 -7.16 1.60 -3.90
N ILE A 36 -6.78 0.94 -2.81
CA ILE A 36 -6.87 1.51 -1.47
C ILE A 36 -5.79 2.58 -1.44
N THR A 37 -6.16 3.80 -1.78
CA THR A 37 -5.29 4.96 -1.51
C THR A 37 -5.23 5.08 0.01
N PRO A 38 -4.05 4.88 0.62
CA PRO A 38 -3.93 5.07 2.06
C PRO A 38 -4.39 6.49 2.39
N PRO A 39 -5.17 6.69 3.45
CA PRO A 39 -5.49 8.04 3.90
C PRO A 39 -4.16 8.76 4.15
N GLY A 40 -3.97 9.90 3.49
CA GLY A 40 -2.81 10.76 3.73
C GLY A 40 -2.75 11.12 5.22
N PHE A 41 -1.56 11.42 5.71
CA PHE A 41 -1.40 11.90 7.08
C PHE A 41 -2.21 13.20 7.27
N ASP A 42 -3.21 13.15 8.15
CA ASP A 42 -3.95 14.35 8.58
C ASP A 42 -3.32 14.90 9.87
N PRO A 43 -2.57 16.01 9.78
CA PRO A 43 -1.94 16.61 10.95
C PRO A 43 -2.94 17.28 11.90
N ALA A 44 -4.19 17.55 11.46
CA ALA A 44 -5.18 18.27 12.26
C ALA A 44 -5.57 17.53 13.54
N GLY A 45 -5.45 16.20 13.56
CA GLY A 45 -5.70 15.37 14.73
C GLY A 45 -4.56 15.34 15.77
N TYR A 46 -3.38 15.92 15.48
CA TYR A 46 -2.20 15.80 16.34
C TYR A 46 -1.80 17.15 16.93
N LYS A 47 -1.59 17.17 18.25
CA LYS A 47 -1.05 18.33 18.92
C LYS A 47 0.43 18.47 18.59
N THR A 48 0.85 19.64 18.10
CA THR A 48 2.27 19.96 17.90
C THR A 48 3.03 19.97 19.21
N LEU A 49 4.15 19.27 19.26
CA LEU A 49 5.07 19.23 20.39
C LEU A 49 6.24 20.19 20.13
N ARG A 50 6.27 21.27 20.89
CA ARG A 50 7.36 22.25 20.85
C ARG A 50 8.45 21.79 21.81
N ILE A 51 9.66 21.56 21.29
CA ILE A 51 10.77 20.96 22.04
C ILE A 51 11.94 21.95 22.04
N ASP A 52 12.52 22.16 23.24
CA ASP A 52 13.71 23.00 23.40
C ASP A 52 14.94 22.28 22.83
N ALA A 53 15.04 22.27 21.53
CA ALA A 53 16.10 21.68 20.72
C ALA A 53 16.40 22.61 19.54
N ARG A 54 17.66 22.62 19.09
CA ARG A 54 18.10 23.41 17.97
C ARG A 54 17.61 22.84 16.63
N LYS A 55 17.56 21.52 16.51
CA LYS A 55 17.15 20.82 15.30
C LYS A 55 16.52 19.47 15.62
N LEU A 56 15.72 18.99 14.68
CA LEU A 56 15.26 17.61 14.59
C LEU A 56 16.10 16.90 13.52
N GLN A 57 16.67 15.73 13.89
CA GLN A 57 17.32 14.82 12.95
C GLN A 57 16.52 13.52 12.91
N ILE A 58 16.17 13.06 11.72
CA ILE A 58 15.48 11.79 11.52
C ILE A 58 16.47 10.83 10.88
N ILE A 59 16.64 9.66 11.49
CA ILE A 59 17.55 8.60 11.06
C ILE A 59 16.71 7.36 10.76
N GLU A 60 16.70 6.95 9.50
CA GLU A 60 16.04 5.74 9.04
C GLU A 60 17.05 4.59 8.99
N ASN A 61 17.03 3.72 10.00
CA ASN A 61 17.87 2.52 10.08
C ASN A 61 17.13 1.26 9.60
N TRP A 62 15.88 1.40 9.17
CA TRP A 62 15.11 0.30 8.62
C TRP A 62 15.49 0.08 7.15
N GLN A 63 15.94 -1.13 6.83
CA GLN A 63 16.10 -1.59 5.45
C GLN A 63 14.87 -2.39 5.05
N MET A 64 14.12 -1.84 4.12
CA MET A 64 12.85 -2.41 3.65
C MET A 64 13.12 -3.68 2.85
N PRO A 65 12.60 -4.86 3.29
CA PRO A 65 12.67 -6.07 2.49
C PRO A 65 11.78 -5.94 1.25
N MET A 66 12.30 -6.38 0.08
CA MET A 66 11.59 -6.31 -1.20
C MET A 66 10.95 -7.66 -1.57
N GLU A 67 10.68 -8.51 -0.60
CA GLU A 67 10.17 -9.87 -0.78
C GLU A 67 9.04 -10.20 0.18
N PRO A 68 8.14 -11.12 -0.18
CA PRO A 68 7.09 -11.59 0.71
C PRO A 68 7.66 -12.12 2.04
N PRO A 69 6.94 -11.92 3.15
CA PRO A 69 5.58 -11.37 3.28
C PRO A 69 5.51 -9.84 3.36
N TYR A 70 6.61 -9.13 3.13
CA TYR A 70 6.71 -7.67 3.25
C TYR A 70 6.11 -6.98 2.02
N ILE A 71 5.26 -5.97 2.26
CA ILE A 71 4.57 -5.23 1.21
C ILE A 71 4.78 -3.71 1.29
N GLU A 72 5.57 -3.21 2.24
CA GLU A 72 5.78 -1.77 2.43
C GLU A 72 6.34 -1.06 1.19
N HIS A 73 7.11 -1.77 0.36
CA HIS A 73 7.64 -1.25 -0.91
C HIS A 73 6.57 -0.98 -1.97
N THR A 74 5.36 -1.51 -1.77
CA THR A 74 4.22 -1.28 -2.67
C THR A 74 3.31 -0.15 -2.18
N LEU A 75 3.60 0.42 -1.01
CA LEU A 75 2.79 1.47 -0.39
C LEU A 75 3.33 2.85 -0.73
N GLU A 76 2.43 3.79 -0.99
CA GLU A 76 2.77 5.20 -1.21
C GLU A 76 1.86 6.11 -0.36
N PRO A 77 2.38 6.81 0.65
CA PRO A 77 3.77 6.76 1.14
C PRO A 77 4.11 5.42 1.81
N THR A 78 5.41 5.10 1.87
CA THR A 78 5.89 3.96 2.66
C THR A 78 5.62 4.17 4.15
N MET A 79 5.67 3.10 4.95
CA MET A 79 5.47 3.22 6.40
C MET A 79 6.51 4.14 7.06
N SER A 80 7.78 4.06 6.67
CA SER A 80 8.80 4.99 7.16
C SER A 80 8.55 6.42 6.72
N GLY A 81 8.17 6.62 5.44
CA GLY A 81 7.82 7.93 4.90
C GLY A 81 6.67 8.59 5.67
N PHE A 82 5.67 7.82 6.05
CA PHE A 82 4.57 8.29 6.89
C PHE A 82 5.05 8.78 8.27
N ILE A 83 5.98 8.04 8.90
CA ILE A 83 6.55 8.44 10.21
C ILE A 83 7.40 9.70 10.08
N VAL A 84 8.18 9.82 8.99
CA VAL A 84 9.00 11.02 8.71
C VAL A 84 8.11 12.25 8.54
N GLU A 85 7.02 12.12 7.77
CA GLU A 85 6.07 13.21 7.57
C GLU A 85 5.40 13.61 8.89
N TRP A 86 4.93 12.63 9.68
CA TRP A 86 4.37 12.87 10.99
C TRP A 86 5.36 13.61 11.90
N ALA A 87 6.58 13.10 12.02
CA ALA A 87 7.61 13.69 12.90
C ALA A 87 7.93 15.13 12.51
N SER A 88 8.06 15.42 11.21
CA SER A 88 8.37 16.74 10.70
C SER A 88 7.27 17.78 10.98
N ARG A 89 6.02 17.35 11.09
CA ARG A 89 4.88 18.22 11.37
C ARG A 89 4.55 18.35 12.85
N VAL A 90 4.81 17.32 13.62
CA VAL A 90 4.43 17.25 15.04
C VAL A 90 5.57 17.68 15.95
N LEU A 91 6.81 17.29 15.67
CA LEU A 91 7.98 17.58 16.51
C LEU A 91 8.64 18.87 16.02
N ILE A 92 8.37 19.99 16.70
CA ILE A 92 8.86 21.30 16.28
C ILE A 92 9.97 21.76 17.22
N PRO A 93 11.23 21.81 16.78
CA PRO A 93 12.30 22.44 17.50
C PRO A 93 12.03 23.96 17.62
N VAL A 94 12.16 24.51 18.84
CA VAL A 94 11.89 25.93 19.08
C VAL A 94 13.13 26.73 19.46
N GLY A 95 14.31 26.15 19.32
CA GLY A 95 15.57 26.75 19.69
C GLY A 95 16.23 25.98 20.83
N GLY A 96 17.24 26.58 21.46
CA GLY A 96 18.00 25.92 22.53
C GLY A 96 19.29 25.27 22.04
N SER A 97 19.97 24.57 22.94
CA SER A 97 21.29 23.99 22.69
C SER A 97 21.28 22.50 22.36
N GLY A 98 20.14 21.83 22.57
CA GLY A 98 19.99 20.40 22.36
C GLY A 98 19.67 19.99 20.94
N GLU A 99 19.76 18.71 20.66
CA GLU A 99 19.36 18.08 19.41
C GLU A 99 18.33 16.99 19.68
N LEU A 100 17.29 16.96 18.85
CA LEU A 100 16.26 15.94 18.89
C LEU A 100 16.55 14.94 17.77
N ILE A 101 16.70 13.66 18.13
CA ILE A 101 16.98 12.59 17.16
C ILE A 101 15.85 11.58 17.22
N LEU A 102 15.17 11.41 16.08
CA LEU A 102 14.22 10.32 15.88
C LEU A 102 14.90 9.21 15.07
N ASN A 103 15.08 8.06 15.70
CA ASN A 103 15.67 6.88 15.05
C ASN A 103 14.56 5.86 14.76
N ILE A 104 14.32 5.55 13.49
CA ILE A 104 13.35 4.56 13.03
C ILE A 104 14.12 3.26 12.78
N SER A 105 13.97 2.28 13.68
CA SER A 105 14.66 0.99 13.58
C SER A 105 13.82 -0.11 12.92
N LYS A 106 12.51 0.10 12.81
CA LYS A 106 11.60 -0.78 12.08
C LYS A 106 10.36 -0.01 11.61
N ALA A 107 9.97 -0.26 10.36
CA ALA A 107 8.76 0.29 9.77
C ALA A 107 8.21 -0.70 8.74
N SER A 108 7.73 -1.87 9.19
CA SER A 108 7.35 -2.97 8.33
C SER A 108 5.85 -3.13 8.18
N VAL A 109 5.42 -3.55 7.00
CA VAL A 109 4.05 -3.98 6.72
C VAL A 109 4.11 -5.37 6.09
N THR A 110 3.45 -6.33 6.71
CA THR A 110 3.44 -7.71 6.25
C THR A 110 2.02 -8.19 5.97
N VAL A 111 1.90 -9.05 4.97
CA VAL A 111 0.65 -9.76 4.65
C VAL A 111 0.83 -11.24 4.94
N SER A 112 -0.12 -11.83 5.60
CA SER A 112 -0.21 -13.28 5.80
C SER A 112 -1.57 -13.78 5.33
N GLU A 113 -1.56 -14.89 4.61
CA GLU A 113 -2.80 -15.58 4.24
C GLU A 113 -3.43 -16.22 5.48
N LEU A 114 -4.74 -16.14 5.57
CA LEU A 114 -5.49 -16.83 6.60
C LEU A 114 -5.90 -18.21 6.09
N PRO A 115 -5.84 -19.25 6.94
CA PRO A 115 -6.31 -20.58 6.57
C PRO A 115 -7.80 -20.51 6.23
N LYS A 116 -8.15 -20.96 5.01
CA LYS A 116 -9.55 -21.06 4.59
C LYS A 116 -10.20 -22.19 5.37
N SER A 117 -11.30 -21.89 6.06
CA SER A 117 -12.07 -22.95 6.70
C SER A 117 -12.80 -23.77 5.63
N ALA A 118 -12.63 -25.10 5.66
CA ALA A 118 -13.23 -26.02 4.71
C ALA A 118 -14.70 -26.39 5.04
N ASP A 119 -15.36 -25.62 5.91
CA ASP A 119 -16.73 -25.86 6.31
C ASP A 119 -17.69 -25.38 5.22
N LEU A 120 -18.74 -26.17 4.94
CA LEU A 120 -19.77 -25.84 3.95
C LEU A 120 -20.48 -24.52 4.25
N ALA A 121 -20.60 -24.13 5.51
CA ALA A 121 -21.12 -22.83 5.93
C ALA A 121 -20.23 -21.64 5.52
N SER A 122 -18.96 -21.87 5.27
CA SER A 122 -17.98 -20.88 4.87
C SER A 122 -18.11 -20.47 3.41
N LEU A 123 -18.73 -21.31 2.56
CA LEU A 123 -18.97 -21.02 1.14
C LEU A 123 -19.96 -19.86 0.94
N PHE A 124 -20.75 -19.52 1.94
CA PHE A 124 -21.74 -18.45 1.90
C PHE A 124 -21.34 -17.20 2.70
N LYS A 125 -20.13 -17.20 3.31
CA LYS A 125 -19.60 -16.03 4.04
C LYS A 125 -18.43 -15.44 3.29
N ASN A 126 -18.37 -14.10 3.20
CA ASN A 126 -17.17 -13.41 2.77
C ASN A 126 -16.05 -13.71 3.78
N GLN A 127 -15.15 -14.61 3.43
CA GLN A 127 -14.01 -14.94 4.26
C GLN A 127 -12.92 -13.89 4.03
N GLN A 128 -12.34 -13.41 5.11
CA GLN A 128 -11.13 -12.59 5.05
C GLN A 128 -9.97 -13.49 4.59
N GLU A 129 -9.44 -13.21 3.40
CA GLU A 129 -8.40 -14.05 2.78
C GLU A 129 -6.99 -13.74 3.29
N SER A 130 -6.79 -12.53 3.79
CA SER A 130 -5.47 -12.07 4.23
C SER A 130 -5.54 -11.19 5.47
N LYS A 131 -4.47 -11.21 6.25
CA LYS A 131 -4.24 -10.35 7.40
C LYS A 131 -3.04 -9.46 7.13
N VAL A 132 -3.25 -8.15 7.26
CA VAL A 132 -2.18 -7.16 7.20
C VAL A 132 -1.73 -6.82 8.62
N ARG A 133 -0.42 -6.77 8.84
CA ARG A 133 0.20 -6.35 10.11
C ARG A 133 1.20 -5.25 9.83
N ALA A 134 1.03 -4.10 10.48
CA ALA A 134 2.01 -3.04 10.52
C ALA A 134 2.77 -3.09 11.85
N GLU A 135 4.10 -2.88 11.80
CA GLU A 135 4.94 -2.81 12.99
C GLU A 135 5.93 -1.65 12.85
N VAL A 136 5.92 -0.76 13.84
CA VAL A 136 6.83 0.38 13.92
C VAL A 136 7.62 0.30 15.21
N LYS A 137 8.95 0.48 15.10
CA LYS A 137 9.85 0.70 16.22
C LYS A 137 10.64 1.97 15.98
N ALA A 138 10.41 2.97 16.79
CA ALA A 138 11.14 4.22 16.74
C ALA A 138 11.55 4.64 18.14
N ARG A 139 12.68 5.36 18.22
CA ARG A 139 13.20 5.94 19.46
C ARG A 139 13.42 7.42 19.27
N LEU A 140 12.83 8.21 20.12
CA LEU A 140 13.08 9.64 20.21
C LEU A 140 14.11 9.90 21.31
N MET A 141 15.17 10.61 20.97
CA MET A 141 16.25 10.98 21.90
C MET A 141 16.41 12.49 21.88
N TRP A 142 16.50 13.08 23.06
CA TRP A 142 16.84 14.47 23.23
C TRP A 142 18.24 14.55 23.84
N ILE A 143 19.21 15.02 23.07
CA ILE A 143 20.60 15.15 23.45
C ILE A 143 20.87 16.59 23.79
N GLN A 144 21.25 16.84 25.03
CA GLN A 144 21.70 18.16 25.48
C GLN A 144 23.24 18.19 25.52
N PRO A 145 23.89 19.29 25.11
CA PRO A 145 25.30 19.45 25.31
C PRO A 145 25.58 19.47 26.85
N ILE A 146 26.60 18.75 27.24
CA ILE A 146 27.07 18.80 28.64
C ILE A 146 27.63 20.20 28.84
N GLY A 147 26.91 21.03 29.58
CA GLY A 147 27.40 22.35 29.93
C GLY A 147 28.63 22.22 30.84
N ASP A 148 29.74 22.80 30.40
CA ASP A 148 30.86 23.05 31.34
C ASP A 148 30.33 23.89 32.49
N ARG A 149 30.28 23.30 33.68
CA ARG A 149 30.06 24.06 34.89
C ARG A 149 31.39 24.75 35.21
N HIS A 150 31.49 26.00 34.83
CA HIS A 150 32.49 26.92 35.35
C HIS A 150 32.10 27.38 36.74
#